data_0bcf1ab2097f6385e6fe59ecaa773077
#
_entry.id   0bcf1ab2097f6385e6fe59ecaa773077
#
_cell.length_a   1.000
_cell.length_b   1.000
_cell.length_c   1.000
_cell.angle_alpha   90.00
_cell.angle_beta   90.00
_cell.angle_gamma   90.00
#
_symmetry.space_group_name_H-M   'P 1'
#
loop_
_entity.id
_entity.type
_entity.pdbx_description
1 polymer ?
#
loop_
_entity_poly.entity_id
_entity_poly.type
_entity_poly.pdbx_seq_one_letter_code
_entity_poly.pdbx_strand_id
1 'polypeptide(L)'
;MKIHVWSYEEEYKSIRKQILKEVDKVFSSGQLILGKNVKSLEFNFSKYLKIKYGIGVNSGTDAIQIALMSAKIGRGDEVITVSNTAVPTVSAIVSCGAKPVFVDV
;
A
#
# COMPACT_ATOMS: atom_id res chain seq x y z
N MET A 1 22.87 -25.52 -3.67
CA MET A 1 22.50 -24.24 -3.05
C MET A 1 21.13 -23.83 -3.61
N LYS A 2 20.11 -23.63 -2.78
CA LYS A 2 18.78 -23.24 -3.22
C LYS A 2 18.72 -21.71 -3.17
N ILE A 3 18.64 -21.06 -4.32
CA ILE A 3 18.50 -19.61 -4.41
C ILE A 3 17.00 -19.30 -4.40
N HIS A 4 16.54 -18.61 -3.38
CA HIS A 4 15.15 -18.15 -3.29
C HIS A 4 15.02 -16.82 -4.05
N VAL A 5 13.94 -16.68 -4.83
CA VAL A 5 13.62 -15.44 -5.55
C VAL A 5 13.39 -14.28 -4.56
N TRP A 6 12.89 -14.60 -3.37
CA TRP A 6 12.67 -13.66 -2.28
C TRP A 6 12.81 -14.36 -0.93
N SER A 7 13.40 -13.69 0.04
CA SER A 7 13.47 -14.13 1.43
C SER A 7 13.40 -12.94 2.38
N TYR A 8 12.55 -13.04 3.38
CA TYR A 8 12.34 -12.01 4.40
C TYR A 8 13.05 -12.35 5.72
N GLU A 9 13.53 -13.58 5.87
CA GLU A 9 14.02 -14.10 7.16
C GLU A 9 15.19 -13.30 7.75
N GLU A 10 16.18 -12.97 6.93
CA GLU A 10 17.38 -12.26 7.40
C GLU A 10 17.04 -10.81 7.80
N GLU A 11 16.21 -10.14 7.01
CA GLU A 11 15.69 -8.82 7.34
C GLU A 11 14.94 -8.85 8.66
N TYR A 12 13.97 -9.78 8.80
CA TYR A 12 13.19 -9.93 10.01
C TYR A 12 14.06 -10.19 11.24
N LYS A 13 15.06 -11.09 11.16
CA LYS A 13 15.99 -11.36 12.25
C LYS A 13 16.68 -10.08 12.74
N SER A 14 17.10 -9.23 11.81
CA SER A 14 17.83 -8.00 12.12
C SER A 14 16.96 -6.95 12.85
N ILE A 15 15.68 -6.85 12.51
CA ILE A 15 14.77 -5.81 13.04
C ILE A 15 13.74 -6.35 14.05
N ARG A 16 13.71 -7.68 14.29
CA ARG A 16 12.69 -8.35 15.11
C ARG A 16 12.44 -7.67 16.46
N LYS A 17 13.52 -7.36 17.18
CA LYS A 17 13.39 -6.75 18.53
C LYS A 17 12.72 -5.39 18.47
N GLN A 18 13.02 -4.60 17.43
CA GLN A 18 12.43 -3.27 17.22
C GLN A 18 10.95 -3.40 16.88
N ILE A 19 10.60 -4.30 15.94
CA ILE A 19 9.20 -4.55 15.58
C ILE A 19 8.38 -4.94 16.79
N LEU A 20 8.80 -5.95 17.55
CA LEU A 20 8.07 -6.43 18.72
C LEU A 20 7.88 -5.34 19.78
N LYS A 21 8.89 -4.50 20.00
CA LYS A 21 8.80 -3.37 20.92
C LYS A 21 7.77 -2.34 20.48
N GLU A 22 7.71 -2.01 19.19
CA GLU A 22 6.74 -1.02 18.69
C GLU A 22 5.32 -1.61 18.66
N VAL A 23 5.17 -2.88 18.32
CA VAL A 23 3.88 -3.60 18.39
C VAL A 23 3.35 -3.60 19.83
N ASP A 24 4.19 -3.95 20.81
CA ASP A 24 3.82 -3.93 22.22
C ASP A 24 3.36 -2.55 22.70
N LYS A 25 4.06 -1.49 22.30
CA LYS A 25 3.65 -0.11 22.60
C LYS A 25 2.26 0.23 22.05
N VAL A 26 1.97 -0.20 20.82
CA VAL A 26 0.68 0.06 20.18
C VAL A 26 -0.43 -0.66 20.94
N PHE A 27 -0.26 -1.96 21.21
CA PHE A 27 -1.26 -2.75 21.93
C PHE A 27 -1.45 -2.22 23.35
N SER A 28 -0.37 -1.92 24.08
CA SER A 28 -0.44 -1.37 25.43
C SER A 28 -1.10 0.00 25.50
N SER A 29 -1.08 0.77 24.41
CA SER A 29 -1.74 2.08 24.34
C SER A 29 -3.26 1.99 24.18
N GLY A 30 -3.79 0.83 23.77
CA GLY A 30 -5.19 0.66 23.42
C GLY A 30 -5.64 1.40 22.15
N GLN A 31 -4.77 2.17 21.52
CA GLN A 31 -5.08 2.99 20.35
C GLN A 31 -4.68 2.28 19.04
N LEU A 32 -5.50 1.31 18.64
CA LEU A 32 -5.19 0.39 17.52
C LEU A 32 -5.52 0.95 16.14
N ILE A 33 -6.42 1.94 16.05
CA ILE A 33 -6.90 2.50 14.79
C ILE A 33 -6.57 3.99 14.75
N LEU A 34 -6.05 4.48 13.61
CA LEU A 34 -5.70 5.89 13.40
C LEU A 34 -4.83 6.51 14.49
N GLY A 35 -3.97 5.69 15.09
CA GLY A 35 -3.10 6.08 16.20
C GLY A 35 -1.91 6.96 15.78
N LYS A 36 -1.10 7.29 16.78
CA LYS A 36 0.09 8.14 16.57
C LYS A 36 1.07 7.58 15.54
N ASN A 37 1.21 6.26 15.47
CA ASN A 37 2.13 5.61 14.54
C ASN A 37 1.70 5.77 13.09
N VAL A 38 0.38 5.71 12.81
CA VAL A 38 -0.14 5.98 11.46
C VAL A 38 0.16 7.42 11.06
N LYS A 39 -0.14 8.39 11.93
CA LYS A 39 0.16 9.81 11.67
C LYS A 39 1.66 10.07 11.44
N SER A 40 2.53 9.41 12.23
CA SER A 40 3.97 9.49 12.04
C SER A 40 4.42 8.90 10.71
N LEU A 41 3.85 7.78 10.30
CA LEU A 41 4.13 7.16 9.01
C LEU A 41 3.74 8.12 7.87
N GLU A 42 2.51 8.61 7.88
CA GLU A 42 1.98 9.54 6.87
C GLU A 42 2.87 10.79 6.74
N PHE A 43 3.25 11.38 7.87
CA PHE A 43 4.11 12.56 7.90
C PHE A 43 5.53 12.27 7.40
N ASN A 44 6.18 11.22 7.90
CA ASN A 44 7.55 10.90 7.54
C ASN A 44 7.66 10.43 6.08
N PHE A 45 6.68 9.66 5.60
CA PHE A 45 6.66 9.18 4.23
C PHE A 45 6.40 10.31 3.23
N SER A 46 5.45 11.20 3.53
CA SER A 46 5.21 12.39 2.70
C SER A 46 6.45 13.30 2.63
N LYS A 47 7.13 13.48 3.76
CA LYS A 47 8.39 14.25 3.80
C LYS A 47 9.50 13.58 2.99
N TYR A 48 9.65 12.25 3.10
CA TYR A 48 10.64 11.50 2.33
C TYR A 48 10.42 11.62 0.82
N LEU A 49 9.16 11.52 0.37
CA LEU A 49 8.79 11.66 -1.03
C LEU A 49 8.67 13.12 -1.51
N LYS A 50 8.85 14.10 -0.61
CA LYS A 50 8.67 15.54 -0.89
C LYS A 50 7.29 15.88 -1.45
N ILE A 51 6.25 15.19 -1.00
CA ILE A 51 4.84 15.44 -1.32
C ILE A 51 4.13 16.09 -0.13
N LYS A 52 2.99 16.72 -0.40
CA LYS A 52 2.29 17.49 0.63
C LYS A 52 1.59 16.62 1.67
N TYR A 53 1.03 15.49 1.25
CA TYR A 53 0.25 14.59 2.10
C TYR A 53 0.59 13.13 1.82
N GLY A 54 0.62 12.31 2.88
CA GLY A 54 0.57 10.86 2.83
C GLY A 54 -0.69 10.39 3.53
N ILE A 55 -1.36 9.40 3.01
CA ILE A 55 -2.59 8.85 3.57
C ILE A 55 -2.44 7.34 3.68
N GLY A 56 -2.49 6.85 4.92
CA GLY A 56 -2.45 5.42 5.21
C GLY A 56 -3.78 4.77 4.86
N VAL A 57 -3.71 3.68 4.10
CA VAL A 57 -4.86 2.87 3.71
C VAL A 57 -4.63 1.40 4.06
N ASN A 58 -5.65 0.58 3.98
CA ASN A 58 -5.62 -0.81 4.40
C ASN A 58 -4.76 -1.71 3.50
N SER A 59 -4.72 -1.42 2.19
CA SER A 59 -4.02 -2.25 1.21
C SER A 59 -3.61 -1.45 -0.02
N GLY A 60 -2.71 -2.01 -0.85
CA GLY A 60 -2.38 -1.46 -2.16
C GLY A 60 -3.59 -1.41 -3.11
N THR A 61 -4.51 -2.36 -2.99
CA THR A 61 -5.78 -2.35 -3.74
C THR A 61 -6.60 -1.12 -3.40
N ASP A 62 -6.79 -0.84 -2.09
CA ASP A 62 -7.52 0.33 -1.62
C ASP A 62 -6.82 1.62 -2.06
N ALA A 63 -5.48 1.65 -2.03
CA ALA A 63 -4.71 2.80 -2.48
C ALA A 63 -5.01 3.14 -3.95
N ILE A 64 -4.99 2.14 -4.84
CA ILE A 64 -5.27 2.33 -6.26
C ILE A 64 -6.75 2.74 -6.45
N GLN A 65 -7.66 2.04 -5.78
CA GLN A 65 -9.09 2.32 -5.88
C GLN A 65 -9.43 3.76 -5.43
N ILE A 66 -8.94 4.18 -4.27
CA ILE A 66 -9.16 5.52 -3.73
C ILE A 66 -8.53 6.58 -4.64
N ALA A 67 -7.33 6.32 -5.19
CA ALA A 67 -6.70 7.23 -6.14
C ALA A 67 -7.55 7.43 -7.40
N LEU A 68 -8.05 6.35 -7.99
CA LEU A 68 -8.93 6.41 -9.16
C LEU A 68 -10.25 7.16 -8.86
N MET A 69 -10.88 6.84 -7.72
CA MET A 69 -12.10 7.53 -7.28
C MET A 69 -11.86 9.02 -7.04
N SER A 70 -10.71 9.40 -6.45
CA SER A 70 -10.36 10.80 -6.23
C SER A 70 -10.15 11.58 -7.53
N ALA A 71 -9.68 10.88 -8.56
CA ALA A 71 -9.56 11.41 -9.94
C ALA A 71 -10.90 11.36 -10.70
N LYS A 72 -12.00 10.90 -10.06
CA LYS A 72 -13.33 10.72 -10.66
C LYS A 72 -13.36 9.72 -11.81
N ILE A 73 -12.44 8.77 -11.80
CA ILE A 73 -12.40 7.66 -12.75
C ILE A 73 -13.45 6.61 -12.36
N GLY A 74 -14.27 6.19 -13.31
CA GLY A 74 -15.36 5.26 -13.07
C GLY A 74 -15.96 4.69 -14.35
N ARG A 75 -17.27 4.45 -14.31
CA ARG A 75 -17.99 3.83 -15.43
C ARG A 75 -17.87 4.65 -16.72
N GLY A 76 -17.37 4.01 -17.76
CA GLY A 76 -17.15 4.62 -19.08
C GLY A 76 -15.71 5.05 -19.32
N ASP A 77 -14.86 5.06 -18.28
CA ASP A 77 -13.45 5.38 -18.41
C ASP A 77 -12.61 4.12 -18.66
N GLU A 78 -11.47 4.31 -19.29
CA GLU A 78 -10.44 3.29 -19.50
C GLU A 78 -9.19 3.65 -18.72
N VAL A 79 -8.60 2.63 -18.05
CA VAL A 79 -7.37 2.77 -17.29
C VAL A 79 -6.31 1.84 -17.88
N ILE A 80 -5.24 2.44 -18.39
CA ILE A 80 -4.11 1.70 -18.97
C ILE A 80 -3.30 1.06 -17.84
N THR A 81 -3.03 -0.23 -17.96
CA THR A 81 -2.18 -0.97 -17.03
C THR A 81 -1.41 -2.07 -17.78
N VAL A 82 -0.47 -2.72 -17.10
CA VAL A 82 0.31 -3.82 -17.67
C VAL A 82 -0.29 -5.16 -17.27
N SER A 83 -0.12 -6.18 -18.11
CA SER A 83 -0.56 -7.55 -17.78
C SER A 83 0.33 -8.21 -16.73
N ASN A 84 1.61 -7.86 -16.68
CA ASN A 84 2.56 -8.35 -15.70
C ASN A 84 2.45 -7.55 -14.38
N THR A 85 1.31 -7.69 -13.71
CA THR A 85 1.04 -7.04 -12.43
C THR A 85 0.29 -7.99 -11.49
N ALA A 86 0.22 -7.63 -10.21
CA ALA A 86 -0.61 -8.36 -9.26
C ALA A 86 -2.10 -8.15 -9.56
N VAL A 87 -2.91 -9.20 -9.36
CA VAL A 87 -4.38 -9.16 -9.54
C VAL A 87 -5.05 -7.94 -8.88
N PRO A 88 -4.65 -7.51 -7.68
CA PRO A 88 -5.17 -6.30 -7.04
C PRO A 88 -5.19 -5.04 -7.90
N THR A 89 -4.23 -4.84 -8.80
CA THR A 89 -4.21 -3.68 -9.69
C THR A 89 -5.45 -3.65 -10.60
N VAL A 90 -5.71 -4.77 -11.24
CA VAL A 90 -6.88 -4.91 -12.14
C VAL A 90 -8.19 -4.88 -11.36
N SER A 91 -8.22 -5.56 -10.19
CA SER A 91 -9.40 -5.57 -9.33
C SER A 91 -9.80 -4.17 -8.87
N ALA A 92 -8.84 -3.32 -8.52
CA ALA A 92 -9.10 -1.93 -8.12
C ALA A 92 -9.74 -1.12 -9.26
N ILE A 93 -9.23 -1.27 -10.49
CA ILE A 93 -9.78 -0.59 -11.67
C ILE A 93 -11.23 -1.02 -11.92
N VAL A 94 -11.47 -2.33 -11.92
CA VAL A 94 -12.82 -2.89 -12.15
C VAL A 94 -13.78 -2.47 -11.03
N SER A 95 -13.32 -2.46 -9.78
CA SER A 95 -14.13 -2.04 -8.63
C SER A 95 -14.58 -0.58 -8.69
N CYS A 96 -13.82 0.28 -9.38
CA CYS A 96 -14.25 1.66 -9.67
C CYS A 96 -15.27 1.75 -10.82
N GLY A 97 -15.54 0.63 -11.49
CA GLY A 97 -16.41 0.60 -12.67
C GLY A 97 -15.70 0.95 -13.97
N ALA A 98 -14.42 1.22 -13.95
CA ALA A 98 -13.61 1.52 -15.14
C ALA A 98 -13.17 0.22 -15.85
N LYS A 99 -12.78 0.35 -17.11
CA LYS A 99 -12.30 -0.75 -17.95
C LYS A 99 -10.75 -0.78 -17.95
N PRO A 100 -10.11 -1.87 -17.53
CA PRO A 100 -8.67 -2.01 -17.69
C PRO A 100 -8.30 -2.22 -19.15
N VAL A 101 -7.30 -1.49 -19.63
CA VAL A 101 -6.70 -1.64 -20.95
C VAL A 101 -5.26 -2.07 -20.77
N PHE A 102 -4.95 -3.27 -21.25
CA PHE A 102 -3.61 -3.83 -21.09
C PHE A 102 -2.68 -3.37 -22.21
N VAL A 103 -1.48 -3.00 -21.81
CA VAL A 103 -0.37 -2.71 -22.70
C VAL A 103 0.81 -3.63 -22.37
N ASP A 104 1.67 -3.80 -23.33
CA ASP A 104 2.92 -4.56 -23.15
C ASP A 104 3.96 -3.72 -22.41
N VAL A 105 4.98 -4.38 -21.82
CA VAL A 105 6.08 -3.80 -21.04
C VAL A 105 7.42 -4.06 -21.69
#